data_9c387884aabcbe128237774ba452730a
#
_entry.id   9c387884aabcbe128237774ba452730a
#
_cell.length_a   1.000
_cell.length_b   1.000
_cell.length_c   1.000
_cell.angle_alpha   90.00
_cell.angle_beta   90.00
_cell.angle_gamma   90.00
#
_symmetry.space_group_name_H-M   'P 1'
#
loop_
_entity.id
_entity.type
_entity.pdbx_description
1 polymer ?
#
loop_
_entity_poly.entity_id
_entity_poly.type
_entity_poly.pdbx_seq_one_letter_code
_entity_poly.pdbx_strand_id
1 'polypeptide(L)'
;MFVRTAGERDLAAIRALLVETWHATYDAIYGVERVREITDDWHSIASLKARLTRPNSEFLVADDGKRIGGMAFAAATTDAKIVLLNQLYVLPACQRQGIGQALLEEVEASFPEANTLRVEVEEANAPAVAFYLSNGFLAAGSTADCGGGSGLPALIFEKPLG
;
A
#
# COMPACT_ATOMS: atom_id res chain seq x y z
N MET A 1 1.26 16.14 -11.35
CA MET A 1 1.40 14.82 -10.74
C MET A 1 0.69 13.81 -11.63
N PHE A 2 1.33 12.71 -11.86
CA PHE A 2 0.71 11.61 -12.60
C PHE A 2 1.11 10.26 -11.98
N VAL A 3 0.23 9.27 -12.14
CA VAL A 3 0.44 7.91 -11.67
C VAL A 3 0.99 7.08 -12.82
N ARG A 4 2.07 6.35 -12.57
CA ARG A 4 2.71 5.47 -13.57
C ARG A 4 3.25 4.20 -12.92
N THR A 5 3.56 3.22 -13.75
CA THR A 5 4.21 2.00 -13.29
C THR A 5 5.63 2.30 -12.77
N ALA A 6 5.98 1.69 -11.64
CA ALA A 6 7.31 1.82 -11.05
C ALA A 6 8.35 1.10 -11.91
N GLY A 7 9.56 1.63 -11.93
CA GLY A 7 10.71 1.01 -12.57
C GLY A 7 11.86 0.82 -11.59
N GLU A 8 12.88 0.09 -12.00
CA GLU A 8 14.05 -0.21 -11.15
C GLU A 8 14.72 1.07 -10.65
N ARG A 9 14.76 2.11 -11.46
CA ARG A 9 15.35 3.41 -11.11
C ARG A 9 14.60 4.11 -9.97
N ASP A 10 13.37 3.72 -9.69
CA ASP A 10 12.52 4.34 -8.66
C ASP A 10 12.72 3.71 -7.27
N LEU A 11 13.38 2.57 -7.18
CA LEU A 11 13.38 1.75 -5.96
C LEU A 11 13.98 2.46 -4.75
N ALA A 12 15.07 3.21 -4.93
CA ALA A 12 15.69 3.96 -3.84
C ALA A 12 14.73 5.04 -3.28
N ALA A 13 14.04 5.76 -4.16
CA ALA A 13 13.06 6.78 -3.77
C ALA A 13 11.84 6.15 -3.10
N ILE A 14 11.37 5.00 -3.60
CA ILE A 14 10.25 4.26 -3.02
C ILE A 14 10.62 3.78 -1.62
N ARG A 15 11.83 3.20 -1.44
CA ARG A 15 12.26 2.76 -0.11
C ARG A 15 12.32 3.94 0.87
N ALA A 16 12.89 5.06 0.47
CA ALA A 16 12.95 6.25 1.32
C ALA A 16 11.55 6.73 1.72
N LEU A 17 10.62 6.73 0.77
CA LEU A 17 9.21 7.08 1.02
C LEU A 17 8.57 6.13 2.04
N LEU A 18 8.77 4.82 1.87
CA LEU A 18 8.20 3.82 2.77
C LEU A 18 8.76 3.93 4.18
N VAL A 19 10.08 4.12 4.31
CA VAL A 19 10.72 4.29 5.61
C VAL A 19 10.18 5.54 6.32
N GLU A 20 10.13 6.67 5.63
CA GLU A 20 9.62 7.92 6.20
C GLU A 20 8.15 7.78 6.62
N THR A 21 7.33 7.21 5.76
CA THR A 21 5.89 7.07 6.01
C THR A 21 5.62 6.11 7.16
N TRP A 22 6.35 5.00 7.22
CA TRP A 22 6.23 4.02 8.31
C TRP A 22 6.59 4.63 9.65
N HIS A 23 7.72 5.38 9.73
CA HIS A 23 8.11 6.06 10.96
C HIS A 23 7.06 7.11 11.37
N ALA A 24 6.58 7.90 10.43
CA ALA A 24 5.57 8.93 10.72
C ALA A 24 4.27 8.33 11.27
N THR A 25 3.90 7.12 10.82
CA THR A 25 2.63 6.48 11.18
C THR A 25 2.77 5.55 12.38
N TYR A 26 3.83 4.74 12.43
CA TYR A 26 3.91 3.58 13.33
C TYR A 26 4.92 3.70 14.47
N ASP A 27 5.77 4.71 14.51
CA ASP A 27 6.70 4.88 15.63
C ASP A 27 5.97 4.97 16.97
N ALA A 28 4.85 5.66 17.01
CA ALA A 28 4.04 5.80 18.21
C ALA A 28 3.27 4.50 18.59
N ILE A 29 3.10 3.60 17.62
CA ILE A 29 2.35 2.33 17.81
C ILE A 29 3.29 1.19 18.17
N TYR A 30 4.38 1.02 17.39
CA TYR A 30 5.29 -0.12 17.53
C TYR A 30 6.67 0.23 18.11
N GLY A 31 7.03 1.53 18.17
CA GLY A 31 8.36 1.98 18.55
C GLY A 31 9.32 2.05 17.35
N VAL A 32 10.29 2.97 17.45
CA VAL A 32 11.25 3.27 16.37
C VAL A 32 12.03 2.03 15.92
N GLU A 33 12.53 1.22 16.88
CA GLU A 33 13.33 0.04 16.56
C GLU A 33 12.52 -1.04 15.85
N ARG A 34 11.28 -1.26 16.27
CA ARG A 34 10.41 -2.25 15.63
C ARG A 34 10.06 -1.81 14.21
N VAL A 35 9.79 -0.53 14.00
CA VAL A 35 9.52 0.01 12.66
C VAL A 35 10.75 -0.16 11.77
N ARG A 36 11.95 0.09 12.29
CA ARG A 36 13.18 -0.12 11.54
C ARG A 36 13.32 -1.58 11.10
N GLU A 37 13.10 -2.52 11.99
CA GLU A 37 13.14 -3.95 11.67
C GLU A 37 12.16 -4.32 10.58
N ILE A 38 10.92 -3.83 10.68
CA ILE A 38 9.86 -4.13 9.71
C ILE A 38 10.23 -3.53 8.35
N THR A 39 10.66 -2.28 8.28
CA THR A 39 11.01 -1.64 7.01
C THR A 39 12.25 -2.26 6.38
N ASP A 40 13.22 -2.69 7.17
CA ASP A 40 14.42 -3.37 6.67
C ASP A 40 14.08 -4.74 6.08
N ASP A 41 13.07 -5.41 6.59
CA ASP A 41 12.62 -6.71 6.09
C ASP A 41 11.64 -6.56 4.92
N TRP A 42 10.53 -5.86 5.13
CA TRP A 42 9.46 -5.76 4.15
C TRP A 42 9.77 -4.85 2.96
N HIS A 43 10.55 -3.80 3.20
CA HIS A 43 10.77 -2.72 2.23
C HIS A 43 12.23 -2.53 1.88
N SER A 44 13.03 -3.60 1.96
CA SER A 44 14.41 -3.59 1.44
C SER A 44 14.40 -3.41 -0.08
N ILE A 45 15.52 -2.96 -0.65
CA ILE A 45 15.65 -2.85 -2.11
C ILE A 45 15.40 -4.20 -2.78
N ALA A 46 15.90 -5.30 -2.21
CA ALA A 46 15.68 -6.64 -2.76
C ALA A 46 14.20 -7.01 -2.76
N SER A 47 13.49 -6.72 -1.67
CA SER A 47 12.05 -6.97 -1.54
C SER A 47 11.25 -6.14 -2.56
N LEU A 48 11.60 -4.86 -2.72
CA LEU A 48 10.95 -3.98 -3.70
C LEU A 48 11.24 -4.42 -5.13
N LYS A 49 12.47 -4.85 -5.41
CA LYS A 49 12.84 -5.35 -6.73
C LYS A 49 12.03 -6.58 -7.13
N ALA A 50 11.78 -7.48 -6.17
CA ALA A 50 10.95 -8.67 -6.41
C ALA A 50 9.52 -8.30 -6.81
N ARG A 51 8.99 -7.18 -6.32
CA ARG A 51 7.64 -6.72 -6.68
C ARG A 51 7.53 -6.25 -8.12
N LEU A 52 8.61 -5.77 -8.72
CA LEU A 52 8.59 -5.31 -10.12
C LEU A 52 8.22 -6.42 -11.10
N THR A 53 8.55 -7.66 -10.78
CA THR A 53 8.37 -8.81 -11.67
C THR A 53 7.33 -9.81 -11.15
N ARG A 54 6.64 -9.50 -10.07
CA ARG A 54 5.60 -10.38 -9.52
C ARG A 54 4.44 -10.48 -10.52
N PRO A 55 4.02 -11.70 -10.93
CA PRO A 55 2.91 -11.85 -11.87
C PRO A 55 1.59 -11.41 -11.24
N ASN A 56 0.66 -10.96 -12.08
CA ASN A 56 -0.68 -10.53 -11.69
C ASN A 56 -0.66 -9.46 -10.62
N SER A 57 0.26 -8.51 -10.75
CA SER A 57 0.43 -7.40 -9.81
C SER A 57 0.57 -6.09 -10.56
N GLU A 58 0.39 -5.00 -9.81
CA GLU A 58 0.62 -3.65 -10.30
C GLU A 58 1.40 -2.87 -9.25
N PHE A 59 2.54 -2.29 -9.67
CA PHE A 59 3.40 -1.50 -8.80
C PHE A 59 3.44 -0.08 -9.36
N LEU A 60 2.83 0.87 -8.63
CA LEU A 60 2.58 2.22 -9.10
C LEU A 60 3.30 3.25 -8.24
N VAL A 61 3.65 4.38 -8.87
CA VAL A 61 4.16 5.56 -8.18
C VAL A 61 3.40 6.79 -8.65
N ALA A 62 3.26 7.76 -7.76
CA ALA A 62 2.76 9.10 -8.07
C ALA A 62 3.95 10.03 -8.20
N ASP A 63 4.17 10.55 -9.39
CA ASP A 63 5.35 11.32 -9.78
C ASP A 63 4.92 12.73 -10.19
N ASP A 64 5.51 13.75 -9.58
CA ASP A 64 5.23 15.17 -9.94
C ASP A 64 6.25 15.74 -10.92
N GLY A 65 7.18 14.91 -11.43
CA GLY A 65 8.27 15.33 -12.31
C GLY A 65 9.56 15.67 -11.57
N LYS A 66 9.50 15.82 -10.26
CA LYS A 66 10.65 16.13 -9.40
C LYS A 66 10.90 15.06 -8.36
N ARG A 67 9.83 14.52 -7.78
CA ARG A 67 9.91 13.46 -6.76
C ARG A 67 8.69 12.55 -6.81
N ILE A 68 8.86 11.38 -6.21
CA ILE A 68 7.78 10.44 -5.99
C ILE A 68 7.13 10.78 -4.64
N GLY A 69 5.85 11.15 -4.67
CA GLY A 69 5.09 11.53 -3.47
C GLY A 69 4.20 10.44 -2.91
N GLY A 70 4.01 9.35 -3.63
CA GLY A 70 3.20 8.22 -3.20
C GLY A 70 3.51 6.96 -3.98
N MET A 71 3.07 5.81 -3.45
CA MET A 71 3.22 4.53 -4.10
C MET A 71 2.07 3.60 -3.76
N ALA A 72 1.83 2.61 -4.63
CA ALA A 72 0.89 1.53 -4.37
C ALA A 72 1.43 0.22 -4.94
N PHE A 73 1.17 -0.87 -4.26
CA PHE A 73 1.41 -2.20 -4.77
C PHE A 73 0.20 -3.08 -4.48
N ALA A 74 -0.35 -3.71 -5.52
CA ALA A 74 -1.48 -4.60 -5.41
C ALA A 74 -1.23 -5.85 -6.23
N ALA A 75 -1.76 -6.98 -5.79
CA ALA A 75 -1.60 -8.25 -6.49
C ALA A 75 -2.87 -9.09 -6.37
N ALA A 76 -3.19 -9.82 -7.43
CA ALA A 76 -4.26 -10.81 -7.37
C ALA A 76 -3.91 -11.88 -6.33
N THR A 77 -4.92 -12.35 -5.62
CA THR A 77 -4.79 -13.50 -4.70
C THR A 77 -4.86 -14.79 -5.52
N THR A 78 -4.95 -15.94 -4.86
CA THR A 78 -5.18 -17.22 -5.55
C THR A 78 -6.52 -17.22 -6.31
N ASP A 79 -7.45 -16.37 -5.90
CA ASP A 79 -8.68 -16.07 -6.63
C ASP A 79 -8.46 -14.79 -7.44
N ALA A 80 -8.43 -14.89 -8.77
CA ALA A 80 -8.20 -13.76 -9.66
C ALA A 80 -9.26 -12.65 -9.56
N LYS A 81 -10.41 -12.94 -8.95
CA LYS A 81 -11.47 -11.96 -8.73
C LYS A 81 -11.23 -11.10 -7.49
N ILE A 82 -10.30 -11.48 -6.63
CA ILE A 82 -9.95 -10.76 -5.40
C ILE A 82 -8.52 -10.28 -5.50
N VAL A 83 -8.35 -8.97 -5.46
CA VAL A 83 -7.05 -8.30 -5.47
C VAL A 83 -6.76 -7.77 -4.07
N LEU A 84 -5.56 -8.01 -3.57
CA LEU A 84 -5.09 -7.47 -2.31
C LEU A 84 -4.25 -6.22 -2.58
N LEU A 85 -4.67 -5.09 -2.01
CA LEU A 85 -3.88 -3.88 -1.98
C LEU A 85 -2.88 -4.01 -0.83
N ASN A 86 -1.65 -4.38 -1.16
CA ASN A 86 -0.61 -4.66 -0.17
C ASN A 86 -0.04 -3.39 0.45
N GLN A 87 0.20 -2.37 -0.37
CA GLN A 87 0.74 -1.09 0.08
C GLN A 87 0.05 0.06 -0.65
N LEU A 88 -0.23 1.12 0.10
CA LEU A 88 -0.67 2.41 -0.42
C LEU A 88 -0.17 3.47 0.56
N TYR A 89 0.84 4.21 0.18
CA TYR A 89 1.47 5.19 1.06
C TYR A 89 1.71 6.50 0.32
N VAL A 90 1.49 7.60 1.03
CA VAL A 90 1.72 8.96 0.53
C VAL A 90 2.64 9.66 1.53
N LEU A 91 3.70 10.31 1.06
CA LEU A 91 4.58 11.10 1.92
C LEU A 91 3.76 12.08 2.76
N PRO A 92 4.10 12.26 4.06
CA PRO A 92 3.37 13.20 4.91
C PRO A 92 3.23 14.60 4.30
N ALA A 93 4.30 15.12 3.69
CA ALA A 93 4.28 16.42 3.03
C ALA A 93 3.41 16.48 1.78
N CYS A 94 3.02 15.34 1.24
CA CYS A 94 2.22 15.24 0.00
C CYS A 94 0.78 14.81 0.25
N GLN A 95 0.40 14.58 1.52
CA GLN A 95 -0.96 14.17 1.87
C GLN A 95 -1.97 15.29 1.64
N ARG A 96 -3.25 14.91 1.53
CA ARG A 96 -4.38 15.81 1.30
C ARG A 96 -4.36 16.54 -0.04
N GLN A 97 -3.66 15.97 -1.04
CA GLN A 97 -3.61 16.48 -2.40
C GLN A 97 -4.28 15.55 -3.41
N GLY A 98 -5.01 14.53 -2.93
CA GLY A 98 -5.68 13.56 -3.80
C GLY A 98 -4.78 12.47 -4.35
N ILE A 99 -3.52 12.36 -3.90
CA ILE A 99 -2.57 11.36 -4.40
C ILE A 99 -3.02 9.94 -4.05
N GLY A 100 -3.45 9.72 -2.80
CA GLY A 100 -3.94 8.41 -2.36
C GLY A 100 -5.13 7.94 -3.17
N GLN A 101 -6.08 8.83 -3.42
CA GLN A 101 -7.25 8.52 -4.23
C GLN A 101 -6.88 8.23 -5.69
N ALA A 102 -5.96 9.00 -6.28
CA ALA A 102 -5.50 8.78 -7.65
C ALA A 102 -4.80 7.41 -7.79
N LEU A 103 -3.96 7.04 -6.82
CA LEU A 103 -3.33 5.72 -6.79
C LEU A 103 -4.38 4.61 -6.67
N LEU A 104 -5.35 4.78 -5.80
CA LEU A 104 -6.41 3.80 -5.60
C LEU A 104 -7.23 3.59 -6.88
N GLU A 105 -7.61 4.67 -7.55
CA GLU A 105 -8.35 4.61 -8.81
C GLU A 105 -7.57 3.86 -9.89
N GLU A 106 -6.26 4.10 -9.98
CA GLU A 106 -5.43 3.40 -10.96
C GLU A 106 -5.29 1.92 -10.63
N VAL A 107 -5.18 1.55 -9.35
CA VAL A 107 -5.18 0.15 -8.92
C VAL A 107 -6.48 -0.52 -9.37
N GLU A 108 -7.62 0.11 -9.12
CA GLU A 108 -8.93 -0.44 -9.51
C GLU A 108 -9.01 -0.64 -11.02
N ALA A 109 -8.50 0.30 -11.80
CA ALA A 109 -8.50 0.21 -13.27
C ALA A 109 -7.53 -0.85 -13.81
N SER A 110 -6.51 -1.20 -13.04
CA SER A 110 -5.48 -2.16 -13.46
C SER A 110 -5.92 -3.62 -13.39
N PHE A 111 -7.05 -3.92 -12.74
CA PHE A 111 -7.54 -5.28 -12.56
C PHE A 111 -9.00 -5.40 -13.04
N PRO A 112 -9.23 -5.36 -14.36
CA PRO A 112 -10.60 -5.33 -14.89
C PRO A 112 -11.41 -6.61 -14.62
N GLU A 113 -10.75 -7.72 -14.33
CA GLU A 113 -11.42 -8.99 -14.02
C GLU A 113 -11.75 -9.15 -12.52
N ALA A 114 -11.20 -8.29 -11.68
CA ALA A 114 -11.46 -8.34 -10.24
C ALA A 114 -12.85 -7.78 -9.92
N ASN A 115 -13.51 -8.40 -8.94
CA ASN A 115 -14.77 -7.90 -8.40
C ASN A 115 -14.66 -7.42 -6.97
N THR A 116 -13.52 -7.63 -6.32
CA THR A 116 -13.27 -7.23 -4.94
C THR A 116 -11.83 -6.74 -4.78
N LEU A 117 -11.68 -5.58 -4.17
CA LEU A 117 -10.39 -5.05 -3.72
C LEU A 117 -10.35 -5.15 -2.19
N ARG A 118 -9.35 -5.85 -1.66
CA ARG A 118 -9.17 -6.08 -0.23
C ARG A 118 -7.95 -5.32 0.27
N VAL A 119 -8.03 -4.79 1.50
CA VAL A 119 -6.91 -4.17 2.18
C VAL A 119 -6.86 -4.63 3.63
N GLU A 120 -5.66 -4.78 4.17
CA GLU A 120 -5.42 -5.07 5.59
C GLU A 120 -4.81 -3.84 6.24
N VAL A 121 -5.44 -3.34 7.30
CA VAL A 121 -5.07 -2.05 7.94
C VAL A 121 -4.90 -2.25 9.44
N GLU A 122 -3.80 -1.75 10.00
CA GLU A 122 -3.62 -1.70 11.46
C GLU A 122 -4.77 -0.89 12.08
N GLU A 123 -5.44 -1.47 13.08
CA GLU A 123 -6.59 -0.83 13.74
C GLU A 123 -6.23 0.54 14.31
N ALA A 124 -5.02 0.68 14.86
CA ALA A 124 -4.57 1.93 15.46
C ALA A 124 -4.25 3.02 14.42
N ASN A 125 -4.16 2.66 13.13
CA ASN A 125 -3.95 3.62 12.04
C ASN A 125 -5.28 4.25 11.64
N ALA A 126 -5.81 5.12 12.50
CA ALA A 126 -7.12 5.76 12.29
C ALA A 126 -7.22 6.55 10.98
N PRO A 127 -6.21 7.32 10.54
CA PRO A 127 -6.29 8.01 9.25
C PRO A 127 -6.47 7.07 8.07
N ALA A 128 -5.79 5.92 8.06
CA ALA A 128 -5.93 4.93 6.98
C ALA A 128 -7.32 4.30 7.01
N VAL A 129 -7.82 3.93 8.18
CA VAL A 129 -9.19 3.39 8.32
C VAL A 129 -10.21 4.39 7.75
N ALA A 130 -10.10 5.67 8.13
CA ALA A 130 -10.99 6.71 7.63
C ALA A 130 -10.89 6.87 6.10
N PHE A 131 -9.67 6.83 5.55
CA PHE A 131 -9.45 6.93 4.12
C PHE A 131 -10.17 5.80 3.37
N TYR A 132 -10.00 4.55 3.81
CA TYR A 132 -10.63 3.42 3.12
C TYR A 132 -12.15 3.44 3.25
N LEU A 133 -12.68 3.76 4.41
CA LEU A 133 -14.13 3.89 4.59
C LEU A 133 -14.71 4.98 3.69
N SER A 134 -14.05 6.12 3.57
CA SER A 134 -14.51 7.24 2.71
C SER A 134 -14.41 6.90 1.21
N ASN A 135 -13.63 5.90 0.84
CA ASN A 135 -13.48 5.47 -0.55
C ASN A 135 -14.30 4.21 -0.90
N GLY A 136 -15.29 3.87 -0.09
CA GLY A 136 -16.23 2.81 -0.40
C GLY A 136 -15.86 1.42 0.11
N PHE A 137 -14.84 1.32 0.95
CA PHE A 137 -14.48 0.05 1.60
C PHE A 137 -15.41 -0.23 2.77
N LEU A 138 -15.70 -1.50 3.00
CA LEU A 138 -16.54 -1.98 4.09
C LEU A 138 -15.78 -2.97 4.95
N ALA A 139 -16.04 -2.96 6.26
CA ALA A 139 -15.40 -3.90 7.18
C ALA A 139 -15.76 -5.35 6.79
N ALA A 140 -14.74 -6.21 6.72
CA ALA A 140 -14.90 -7.60 6.28
C ALA A 140 -14.23 -8.60 7.24
N GLY A 141 -13.73 -8.16 8.39
CA GLY A 141 -13.14 -9.02 9.39
C GLY A 141 -11.79 -8.53 9.87
N SER A 142 -10.98 -9.46 10.36
CA SER A 142 -9.65 -9.17 10.87
C SER A 142 -8.71 -10.35 10.64
N THR A 143 -7.41 -10.08 10.69
CA THR A 143 -6.37 -11.12 10.62
C THR A 143 -5.36 -10.90 11.74
N ALA A 144 -4.77 -12.01 12.23
CA ALA A 144 -3.67 -11.94 13.19
C ALA A 144 -2.31 -11.69 12.50
N ASP A 145 -2.25 -11.89 11.17
CA ASP A 145 -1.03 -11.88 10.38
C ASP A 145 -1.18 -11.00 9.15
N CYS A 146 -1.03 -9.68 9.32
CA CYS A 146 -1.04 -8.72 8.23
C CYS A 146 0.06 -9.08 7.22
N GLY A 147 -0.29 -9.15 5.95
CA GLY A 147 0.65 -9.50 4.90
C GLY A 147 1.08 -10.97 4.86
N GLY A 148 0.47 -11.83 5.70
CA GLY A 148 0.76 -13.26 5.71
C GLY A 148 2.00 -13.63 6.52
N GLY A 149 1.84 -14.03 7.79
CA GLY A 149 2.92 -14.55 8.63
C GLY A 149 3.74 -13.51 9.38
N SER A 150 3.31 -12.25 9.42
CA SER A 150 4.03 -11.19 10.13
C SER A 150 3.83 -11.20 11.64
N GLY A 151 2.75 -11.81 12.11
CA GLY A 151 2.32 -11.72 13.50
C GLY A 151 1.71 -10.35 13.87
N LEU A 152 1.48 -9.46 12.90
CA LEU A 152 0.88 -8.15 13.13
C LEU A 152 -0.62 -8.22 12.82
N PRO A 153 -1.47 -7.91 13.81
CA PRO A 153 -2.92 -7.94 13.60
C PRO A 153 -3.37 -6.77 12.73
N ALA A 154 -4.40 -6.98 11.95
CA ALA A 154 -4.98 -5.94 11.12
C ALA A 154 -6.49 -6.16 10.92
N LEU A 155 -7.19 -5.06 10.63
CA LEU A 155 -8.57 -5.09 10.16
C LEU A 155 -8.57 -5.36 8.66
N ILE A 156 -9.55 -6.12 8.20
CA ILE A 156 -9.75 -6.37 6.76
C ILE A 156 -10.92 -5.51 6.29
N PHE A 157 -10.67 -4.76 5.21
CA PHE A 157 -11.72 -4.01 4.51
C PHE A 157 -11.79 -4.49 3.07
N GLU A 158 -12.99 -4.47 2.50
CA GLU A 158 -13.20 -4.86 1.11
C GLU A 158 -14.09 -3.85 0.40
N LYS A 159 -13.75 -3.62 -0.88
CA LYS A 159 -14.51 -2.74 -1.76
C LYS A 159 -14.98 -3.55 -2.96
N PRO A 160 -16.31 -3.58 -3.26
CA PRO A 160 -16.80 -4.20 -4.47
C PRO A 160 -16.36 -3.39 -5.69
N LEU A 161 -15.88 -4.08 -6.73
CA LEU A 161 -15.44 -3.50 -7.99
C LEU A 161 -16.40 -3.90 -9.11
N GLY A 162 -16.65 -3.00 -9.98
CA GLY A 162 -17.42 -3.23 -11.17
C GLY A 162 -18.86 -3.09 -11.12
#